data_83993def14a1e614f31cb7ff621b0f87
#
_entry.id   83993def14a1e614f31cb7ff621b0f87
#
_cell.length_a   1.000
_cell.length_b   1.000
_cell.length_c   1.000
_cell.angle_alpha   90.00
_cell.angle_beta   90.00
_cell.angle_gamma   90.00
#
_symmetry.space_group_name_H-M   'P 1'
#
loop_
_entity.id
_entity.type
_entity.pdbx_description
1 polymer ?
#
loop_
_entity_poly.entity_id
_entity_poly.type
_entity_poly.pdbx_seq_one_letter_code
_entity_poly.pdbx_strand_id
1 'polypeptide(L)'
;MANVSFLFVVGIAIGCCTAAHAQPVPPPVVGDISVDPKEAAPLEEVRKLIAAGRSKQALAFADEHLAKNPRNAQMRFMRGVILSDMNDNDRARAAFQQLTEDFPELPEPYNNLAVLYAADGQLERARAALELALLARPDYATAHENMGDVYLQMAADAYQRASTLQPTNRAVSNKLALTREMVTKARTPR
;
A
#
# COMPACT_ATOMS: atom_id res chain seq x y z
N MET A 1 48.01 -38.24 33.45
CA MET A 1 47.16 -38.67 32.39
C MET A 1 45.76 -38.00 32.64
N ALA A 2 45.52 -36.84 32.12
CA ALA A 2 44.30 -36.10 32.35
C ALA A 2 43.56 -36.00 31.02
N ASN A 3 42.39 -36.62 30.96
CA ASN A 3 41.48 -36.64 29.81
C ASN A 3 40.65 -35.36 29.84
N VAL A 4 40.82 -34.49 28.86
CA VAL A 4 40.01 -33.28 28.70
C VAL A 4 38.91 -33.60 27.68
N SER A 5 37.68 -33.82 28.16
CA SER A 5 36.48 -33.93 27.33
C SER A 5 36.09 -32.56 26.83
N PHE A 6 36.10 -32.35 25.51
CA PHE A 6 35.54 -31.19 24.84
C PHE A 6 34.01 -31.41 24.69
N LEU A 7 33.23 -30.64 25.43
CA LEU A 7 31.79 -30.54 25.23
C LEU A 7 31.55 -29.58 24.04
N PHE A 8 31.05 -30.13 22.92
CA PHE A 8 30.46 -29.33 21.83
C PHE A 8 29.07 -28.88 22.25
N VAL A 9 28.94 -27.60 22.59
CA VAL A 9 27.61 -26.96 22.71
C VAL A 9 27.13 -26.59 21.31
N VAL A 10 26.21 -27.36 20.79
CA VAL A 10 25.44 -27.02 19.56
C VAL A 10 24.45 -25.93 19.93
N GLY A 11 24.78 -24.68 19.61
CA GLY A 11 23.88 -23.57 19.72
C GLY A 11 22.80 -23.67 18.64
N ILE A 12 21.57 -24.04 19.03
CA ILE A 12 20.39 -23.95 18.17
C ILE A 12 20.08 -22.46 18.03
N ALA A 13 20.44 -21.87 16.90
CA ALA A 13 19.96 -20.56 16.51
C ALA A 13 18.44 -20.65 16.26
N ILE A 14 17.66 -20.24 17.24
CA ILE A 14 16.22 -20.00 17.06
C ILE A 14 16.11 -18.80 16.11
N GLY A 15 15.85 -19.09 14.85
CA GLY A 15 15.49 -18.08 13.85
C GLY A 15 14.24 -17.35 14.31
N CYS A 16 14.44 -16.12 14.78
CA CYS A 16 13.36 -15.20 15.07
C CYS A 16 12.72 -14.84 13.70
N CYS A 17 11.67 -15.58 13.31
CA CYS A 17 10.76 -15.16 12.26
C CYS A 17 10.11 -13.86 12.74
N THR A 18 10.69 -12.72 12.37
CA THR A 18 10.02 -11.44 12.50
C THR A 18 8.80 -11.48 11.59
N ALA A 19 7.63 -11.68 12.18
CA ALA A 19 6.36 -11.51 11.50
C ALA A 19 6.41 -10.12 10.83
N ALA A 20 6.35 -10.11 9.51
CA ALA A 20 6.16 -8.89 8.75
C ALA A 20 4.82 -8.30 9.23
N HIS A 21 4.89 -7.26 10.06
CA HIS A 21 3.72 -6.50 10.45
C HIS A 21 3.16 -5.87 9.17
N ALA A 22 1.97 -6.32 8.79
CA ALA A 22 1.19 -5.66 7.76
C ALA A 22 1.10 -4.17 8.12
N GLN A 23 1.61 -3.32 7.24
CA GLN A 23 1.69 -1.88 7.45
C GLN A 23 0.27 -1.31 7.35
N PRO A 24 -0.11 -0.33 8.18
CA PRO A 24 -1.35 0.38 7.96
C PRO A 24 -1.26 1.08 6.59
N VAL A 25 -2.17 0.69 5.70
CA VAL A 25 -2.34 1.35 4.41
C VAL A 25 -2.78 2.78 4.69
N PRO A 26 -2.13 3.83 4.13
CA PRO A 26 -2.60 5.19 4.30
C PRO A 26 -4.06 5.29 3.86
N PRO A 27 -4.87 6.13 4.53
CA PRO A 27 -6.29 6.21 4.21
C PRO A 27 -6.47 6.54 2.74
N PRO A 28 -7.39 5.86 2.05
CA PRO A 28 -7.62 6.07 0.63
C PRO A 28 -8.06 7.50 0.38
N VAL A 29 -7.37 8.19 -0.51
CA VAL A 29 -7.74 9.53 -0.91
C VAL A 29 -8.95 9.39 -1.83
N VAL A 30 -10.11 9.80 -1.33
CA VAL A 30 -11.30 9.98 -2.13
C VAL A 30 -11.11 11.27 -2.92
N GLY A 31 -10.62 11.16 -4.15
CA GLY A 31 -10.47 12.29 -5.05
C GLY A 31 -11.81 12.93 -5.41
N ASP A 32 -11.75 14.14 -5.93
CA ASP A 32 -12.88 14.96 -6.39
C ASP A 32 -13.51 14.37 -7.68
N ILE A 33 -14.07 13.16 -7.56
CA ILE A 33 -14.90 12.62 -8.63
C ILE A 33 -16.21 13.40 -8.57
N SER A 34 -16.59 14.08 -9.66
CA SER A 34 -17.86 14.78 -9.78
C SER A 34 -19.03 13.87 -9.40
N VAL A 35 -19.69 14.17 -8.28
CA VAL A 35 -20.75 13.32 -7.70
C VAL A 35 -22.08 13.70 -8.32
N ASP A 36 -22.78 12.74 -8.95
CA ASP A 36 -24.20 12.89 -9.25
C ASP A 36 -24.95 13.14 -7.91
N PRO A 37 -25.78 14.18 -7.79
CA PRO A 37 -26.53 14.47 -6.58
C PRO A 37 -27.34 13.28 -6.04
N LYS A 38 -27.79 12.38 -6.91
CA LYS A 38 -28.51 11.15 -6.53
C LYS A 38 -27.61 10.12 -5.86
N GLU A 39 -26.32 10.15 -6.14
CA GLU A 39 -25.31 9.22 -5.59
C GLU A 39 -24.63 9.78 -4.32
N ALA A 40 -24.80 11.06 -4.02
CA ALA A 40 -24.19 11.72 -2.88
C ALA A 40 -24.61 11.08 -1.55
N ALA A 41 -25.90 10.81 -1.36
CA ALA A 41 -26.43 10.26 -0.11
C ALA A 41 -25.95 8.81 0.18
N PRO A 42 -25.95 7.87 -0.78
CA PRO A 42 -25.39 6.53 -0.59
C PRO A 42 -23.89 6.55 -0.29
N LEU A 43 -23.11 7.40 -0.94
CA LEU A 43 -21.67 7.52 -0.70
C LEU A 43 -21.38 8.08 0.70
N GLU A 44 -22.17 9.05 1.15
CA GLU A 44 -22.05 9.63 2.48
C GLU A 44 -22.38 8.59 3.57
N GLU A 45 -23.37 7.73 3.35
CA GLU A 45 -23.68 6.64 4.29
C GLU A 45 -22.52 5.65 4.40
N VAL A 46 -21.90 5.25 3.28
CA VAL A 46 -20.70 4.42 3.28
C VAL A 46 -19.56 5.09 4.07
N ARG A 47 -19.31 6.39 3.84
CA ARG A 47 -18.27 7.13 4.58
C ARG A 47 -18.53 7.14 6.08
N LYS A 48 -19.76 7.34 6.51
CA LYS A 48 -20.15 7.30 7.94
C LYS A 48 -19.90 5.93 8.55
N LEU A 49 -20.24 4.87 7.82
CA LEU A 49 -20.03 3.49 8.29
C LEU A 49 -18.53 3.18 8.43
N ILE A 50 -17.69 3.64 7.49
CA ILE A 50 -16.24 3.49 7.57
C ILE A 50 -15.70 4.28 8.77
N ALA A 51 -16.07 5.55 8.91
CA ALA A 51 -15.65 6.40 10.02
C ALA A 51 -16.04 5.83 11.40
N ALA A 52 -17.16 5.09 11.47
CA ALA A 52 -17.61 4.39 12.66
C ALA A 52 -16.92 3.03 12.89
N GLY A 53 -15.94 2.63 12.06
CA GLY A 53 -15.26 1.33 12.12
C GLY A 53 -16.16 0.14 11.74
N ARG A 54 -17.28 0.38 11.07
CA ARG A 54 -18.30 -0.62 10.71
C ARG A 54 -18.10 -1.14 9.28
N SER A 55 -16.85 -1.50 8.93
CA SER A 55 -16.43 -1.85 7.56
C SER A 55 -17.25 -3.00 6.95
N LYS A 56 -17.65 -4.01 7.73
CA LYS A 56 -18.53 -5.09 7.22
C LYS A 56 -19.89 -4.58 6.77
N GLN A 57 -20.46 -3.61 7.50
CA GLN A 57 -21.76 -3.02 7.14
C GLN A 57 -21.63 -2.08 5.96
N ALA A 58 -20.52 -1.32 5.89
CA ALA A 58 -20.18 -0.49 4.73
C ALA A 58 -20.07 -1.34 3.46
N LEU A 59 -19.40 -2.52 3.54
CA LEU A 59 -19.27 -3.43 2.42
C LEU A 59 -20.63 -3.98 1.96
N ALA A 60 -21.46 -4.43 2.89
CA ALA A 60 -22.80 -4.94 2.56
C ALA A 60 -23.67 -3.87 1.91
N PHE A 61 -23.63 -2.63 2.42
CA PHE A 61 -24.36 -1.51 1.85
C PHE A 61 -23.86 -1.17 0.43
N ALA A 62 -22.53 -1.14 0.23
CA ALA A 62 -21.95 -0.90 -1.08
C ALA A 62 -22.32 -2.01 -2.08
N ASP A 63 -22.29 -3.28 -1.67
CA ASP A 63 -22.67 -4.42 -2.51
C ASP A 63 -24.18 -4.37 -2.90
N GLU A 64 -25.06 -4.02 -1.96
CA GLU A 64 -26.50 -3.83 -2.26
C GLU A 64 -26.73 -2.68 -3.26
N HIS A 65 -26.03 -1.57 -3.08
CA HIS A 65 -26.13 -0.44 -4.01
C HIS A 65 -25.63 -0.81 -5.41
N LEU A 66 -24.50 -1.51 -5.50
CA LEU A 66 -23.90 -1.95 -6.76
C LEU A 66 -24.74 -3.02 -7.47
N ALA A 67 -25.52 -3.82 -6.75
CA ALA A 67 -26.48 -4.74 -7.38
C ALA A 67 -27.55 -4.01 -8.20
N LYS A 68 -27.91 -2.77 -7.80
CA LYS A 68 -28.87 -1.91 -8.50
C LYS A 68 -28.18 -1.02 -9.54
N ASN A 69 -26.95 -0.60 -9.27
CA ASN A 69 -26.17 0.36 -10.06
C ASN A 69 -24.75 -0.17 -10.33
N PRO A 70 -24.57 -1.22 -11.15
CA PRO A 70 -23.30 -1.95 -11.27
C PRO A 70 -22.16 -1.11 -11.92
N ARG A 71 -22.52 -0.04 -12.62
CA ARG A 71 -21.56 0.88 -13.28
C ARG A 71 -21.21 2.11 -12.44
N ASN A 72 -21.70 2.22 -11.20
CA ASN A 72 -21.35 3.34 -10.34
C ASN A 72 -19.85 3.27 -9.95
N ALA A 73 -19.01 4.03 -10.65
CA ALA A 73 -17.56 4.03 -10.45
C ALA A 73 -17.16 4.41 -9.03
N GLN A 74 -17.84 5.40 -8.43
CA GLN A 74 -17.53 5.88 -7.07
C GLN A 74 -17.85 4.82 -6.01
N MET A 75 -19.01 4.15 -6.12
CA MET A 75 -19.35 3.09 -5.18
C MET A 75 -18.45 1.87 -5.36
N ARG A 76 -18.07 1.53 -6.60
CA ARG A 76 -17.06 0.48 -6.87
C ARG A 76 -15.70 0.84 -6.26
N PHE A 77 -15.30 2.10 -6.35
CA PHE A 77 -14.08 2.60 -5.72
C PHE A 77 -14.17 2.48 -4.18
N MET A 78 -15.26 2.97 -3.58
CA MET A 78 -15.48 2.85 -2.13
C MET A 78 -15.48 1.39 -1.66
N ARG A 79 -16.04 0.47 -2.46
CA ARG A 79 -15.96 -0.97 -2.18
C ARG A 79 -14.52 -1.47 -2.13
N GLY A 80 -13.67 -1.06 -3.08
CA GLY A 80 -12.24 -1.39 -3.08
C GLY A 80 -11.51 -0.86 -1.84
N VAL A 81 -11.83 0.37 -1.45
CA VAL A 81 -11.33 1.02 -0.22
C VAL A 81 -11.72 0.22 1.02
N ILE A 82 -13.00 -0.14 1.17
CA ILE A 82 -13.50 -0.92 2.32
C ILE A 82 -12.79 -2.27 2.41
N LEU A 83 -12.58 -2.94 1.28
CA LEU A 83 -11.86 -4.21 1.24
C LEU A 83 -10.41 -4.05 1.70
N SER A 84 -9.75 -2.97 1.26
CA SER A 84 -8.38 -2.64 1.70
C SER A 84 -8.34 -2.38 3.22
N ASP A 85 -9.26 -1.60 3.76
CA ASP A 85 -9.38 -1.33 5.21
C ASP A 85 -9.63 -2.61 6.03
N MET A 86 -10.29 -3.59 5.44
CA MET A 86 -10.49 -4.91 6.04
C MET A 86 -9.29 -5.85 5.87
N ASN A 87 -8.19 -5.40 5.28
CA ASN A 87 -7.01 -6.19 4.89
C ASN A 87 -7.33 -7.33 3.90
N ASP A 88 -8.44 -7.25 3.16
CA ASP A 88 -8.77 -8.15 2.05
C ASP A 88 -8.10 -7.64 0.76
N ASN A 89 -6.76 -7.62 0.77
CA ASN A 89 -5.95 -6.98 -0.26
C ASN A 89 -6.13 -7.62 -1.64
N ASP A 90 -6.42 -8.90 -1.71
CA ASP A 90 -6.61 -9.59 -3.00
C ASP A 90 -7.91 -9.13 -3.68
N ARG A 91 -9.01 -9.04 -2.91
CA ARG A 91 -10.28 -8.54 -3.45
C ARG A 91 -10.23 -7.03 -3.71
N ALA A 92 -9.53 -6.25 -2.87
CA ALA A 92 -9.30 -4.82 -3.11
C ALA A 92 -8.54 -4.61 -4.42
N ARG A 93 -7.45 -5.35 -4.63
CA ARG A 93 -6.65 -5.30 -5.85
C ARG A 93 -7.48 -5.62 -7.09
N ALA A 94 -8.25 -6.70 -7.05
CA ALA A 94 -9.15 -7.07 -8.15
C ALA A 94 -10.19 -5.97 -8.44
N ALA A 95 -10.77 -5.36 -7.40
CA ALA A 95 -11.74 -4.27 -7.55
C ALA A 95 -11.12 -3.03 -8.21
N PHE A 96 -9.90 -2.62 -7.79
CA PHE A 96 -9.22 -1.49 -8.39
C PHE A 96 -8.73 -1.79 -9.81
N GLN A 97 -8.26 -3.02 -10.11
CA GLN A 97 -7.90 -3.42 -11.47
C GLN A 97 -9.09 -3.31 -12.43
N GLN A 98 -10.25 -3.84 -12.05
CA GLN A 98 -11.45 -3.68 -12.86
C GLN A 98 -11.84 -2.22 -13.07
N LEU A 99 -11.64 -1.37 -12.04
CA LEU A 99 -11.90 0.07 -12.19
C LEU A 99 -10.94 0.73 -13.20
N THR A 100 -9.66 0.36 -13.21
CA THR A 100 -8.70 0.90 -14.19
C THR A 100 -8.98 0.44 -15.62
N GLU A 101 -9.60 -0.72 -15.80
CA GLU A 101 -10.04 -1.23 -17.12
C GLU A 101 -11.30 -0.51 -17.61
N ASP A 102 -12.29 -0.31 -16.72
CA ASP A 102 -13.58 0.28 -17.07
C ASP A 102 -13.56 1.82 -17.11
N PHE A 103 -12.65 2.46 -16.35
CA PHE A 103 -12.53 3.91 -16.16
C PHE A 103 -11.05 4.33 -16.12
N PRO A 104 -10.32 4.20 -17.26
CA PRO A 104 -8.88 4.47 -17.31
C PRO A 104 -8.49 5.93 -17.03
N GLU A 105 -9.46 6.87 -17.11
CA GLU A 105 -9.27 8.27 -16.79
C GLU A 105 -9.24 8.58 -15.28
N LEU A 106 -9.63 7.63 -14.41
CA LEU A 106 -9.64 7.84 -12.96
C LEU A 106 -8.26 7.53 -12.35
N PRO A 107 -7.57 8.50 -11.75
CA PRO A 107 -6.25 8.29 -11.17
C PRO A 107 -6.29 7.54 -9.83
N GLU A 108 -7.38 7.65 -9.07
CA GLU A 108 -7.50 7.10 -7.72
C GLU A 108 -7.36 5.56 -7.66
N PRO A 109 -7.96 4.76 -8.56
CA PRO A 109 -7.76 3.31 -8.59
C PRO A 109 -6.29 2.91 -8.82
N TYR A 110 -5.59 3.59 -9.73
CA TYR A 110 -4.16 3.34 -9.99
C TYR A 110 -3.31 3.66 -8.76
N ASN A 111 -3.58 4.78 -8.09
CA ASN A 111 -2.89 5.15 -6.86
C ASN A 111 -3.09 4.09 -5.75
N ASN A 112 -4.31 3.59 -5.57
CA ASN A 112 -4.60 2.57 -4.57
C ASN A 112 -3.98 1.20 -4.93
N LEU A 113 -3.92 0.84 -6.21
CA LEU A 113 -3.15 -0.31 -6.67
C LEU A 113 -1.67 -0.19 -6.31
N ALA A 114 -1.09 0.98 -6.50
CA ALA A 114 0.31 1.24 -6.16
C ALA A 114 0.57 1.04 -4.66
N VAL A 115 -0.32 1.53 -3.81
CA VAL A 115 -0.21 1.34 -2.35
C VAL A 115 -0.24 -0.15 -2.00
N LEU A 116 -1.15 -0.93 -2.59
CA LEU A 116 -1.23 -2.38 -2.37
C LEU A 116 0.02 -3.10 -2.88
N TYR A 117 0.53 -2.73 -4.06
CA TYR A 117 1.78 -3.31 -4.58
C TYR A 117 3.00 -2.95 -3.72
N ALA A 118 3.10 -1.71 -3.23
CA ALA A 118 4.19 -1.30 -2.36
C ALA A 118 4.14 -2.04 -1.01
N ALA A 119 2.97 -2.27 -0.45
CA ALA A 119 2.78 -3.06 0.77
C ALA A 119 3.26 -4.51 0.59
N ASP A 120 3.08 -5.09 -0.60
CA ASP A 120 3.57 -6.43 -0.96
C ASP A 120 5.07 -6.43 -1.38
N GLY A 121 5.77 -5.29 -1.33
CA GLY A 121 7.15 -5.15 -1.77
C GLY A 121 7.34 -5.19 -3.29
N GLN A 122 6.27 -5.11 -4.08
CA GLN A 122 6.28 -5.12 -5.54
C GLN A 122 6.52 -3.69 -6.08
N LEU A 123 7.67 -3.10 -5.74
CA LEU A 123 7.96 -1.66 -5.93
C LEU A 123 7.89 -1.23 -7.40
N GLU A 124 8.34 -2.07 -8.34
CA GLU A 124 8.26 -1.76 -9.77
C GLU A 124 6.80 -1.68 -10.27
N ARG A 125 5.93 -2.55 -9.76
CA ARG A 125 4.51 -2.50 -10.10
C ARG A 125 3.83 -1.29 -9.45
N ALA A 126 4.22 -0.94 -8.22
CA ALA A 126 3.76 0.27 -7.55
C ALA A 126 4.14 1.51 -8.36
N ARG A 127 5.40 1.62 -8.79
CA ARG A 127 5.88 2.72 -9.62
C ARG A 127 5.08 2.83 -10.92
N ALA A 128 4.92 1.71 -11.66
CA ALA A 128 4.18 1.70 -12.91
C ALA A 128 2.71 2.13 -12.73
N ALA A 129 2.05 1.70 -11.66
CA ALA A 129 0.68 2.13 -11.35
C ALA A 129 0.60 3.63 -11.06
N LEU A 130 1.57 4.20 -10.31
CA LEU A 130 1.64 5.65 -10.05
C LEU A 130 1.91 6.46 -11.33
N GLU A 131 2.74 5.96 -12.24
CA GLU A 131 2.94 6.58 -13.56
C GLU A 131 1.63 6.70 -14.33
N LEU A 132 0.77 5.65 -14.29
CA LEU A 132 -0.56 5.69 -14.90
C LEU A 132 -1.51 6.65 -14.18
N ALA A 133 -1.46 6.72 -12.84
CA ALA A 133 -2.23 7.71 -12.08
C ALA A 133 -1.85 9.14 -12.48
N LEU A 134 -0.55 9.42 -12.62
CA LEU A 134 -0.04 10.74 -13.02
C LEU A 134 -0.25 11.03 -14.51
N LEU A 135 -0.33 10.01 -15.37
CA LEU A 135 -0.74 10.18 -16.76
C LEU A 135 -2.21 10.61 -16.85
N ALA A 136 -3.10 10.01 -16.02
CA ALA A 136 -4.50 10.39 -15.95
C ALA A 136 -4.71 11.78 -15.32
N ARG A 137 -3.93 12.12 -14.28
CA ARG A 137 -3.97 13.43 -13.60
C ARG A 137 -2.56 13.87 -13.20
N PRO A 138 -1.90 14.72 -14.00
CA PRO A 138 -0.52 15.14 -13.75
C PRO A 138 -0.29 15.93 -12.45
N ASP A 139 -1.30 16.59 -11.93
CA ASP A 139 -1.27 17.38 -10.69
C ASP A 139 -1.78 16.61 -9.45
N TYR A 140 -1.88 15.28 -9.54
CA TYR A 140 -2.35 14.47 -8.43
C TYR A 140 -1.29 14.36 -7.32
N ALA A 141 -1.35 15.29 -6.35
CA ALA A 141 -0.36 15.44 -5.29
C ALA A 141 -0.09 14.14 -4.51
N THR A 142 -1.15 13.37 -4.19
CA THR A 142 -1.01 12.08 -3.49
C THR A 142 -0.22 11.05 -4.29
N ALA A 143 -0.40 11.00 -5.60
CA ALA A 143 0.38 10.08 -6.44
C ALA A 143 1.85 10.51 -6.51
N HIS A 144 2.14 11.82 -6.52
CA HIS A 144 3.52 12.33 -6.42
C HIS A 144 4.15 11.98 -5.06
N GLU A 145 3.43 12.11 -3.95
CA GLU A 145 3.89 11.74 -2.61
C GLU A 145 4.20 10.24 -2.55
N ASN A 146 3.26 9.38 -2.96
CA ASN A 146 3.44 7.94 -2.99
C ASN A 146 4.59 7.50 -3.93
N MET A 147 4.79 8.21 -5.05
CA MET A 147 5.94 7.99 -5.94
C MET A 147 7.26 8.27 -5.23
N GLY A 148 7.33 9.34 -4.44
CA GLY A 148 8.48 9.64 -3.59
C GLY A 148 8.77 8.52 -2.61
N ASP A 149 7.74 7.98 -1.94
CA ASP A 149 7.88 6.89 -0.98
C ASP A 149 8.34 5.58 -1.64
N VAL A 150 7.83 5.27 -2.82
CA VAL A 150 8.29 4.12 -3.63
C VAL A 150 9.77 4.28 -4.00
N TYR A 151 10.20 5.46 -4.46
CA TYR A 151 11.60 5.72 -4.78
C TYR A 151 12.52 5.62 -3.56
N LEU A 152 12.08 6.07 -2.40
CA LEU A 152 12.83 5.90 -1.14
C LEU A 152 13.04 4.42 -0.80
N GLN A 153 12.02 3.59 -0.96
CA GLN A 153 12.13 2.15 -0.72
C GLN A 153 13.06 1.49 -1.74
N MET A 154 12.94 1.80 -3.03
CA MET A 154 13.83 1.32 -4.08
C MET A 154 15.28 1.75 -3.85
N ALA A 155 15.51 2.99 -3.39
CA ALA A 155 16.84 3.47 -3.04
C ALA A 155 17.42 2.73 -1.84
N ALA A 156 16.62 2.45 -0.79
CA ALA A 156 17.04 1.67 0.35
C ALA A 156 17.46 0.25 -0.05
N ASP A 157 16.70 -0.41 -0.94
CA ASP A 157 17.03 -1.73 -1.46
C ASP A 157 18.32 -1.72 -2.29
N ALA A 158 18.50 -0.70 -3.12
CA ALA A 158 19.72 -0.55 -3.91
C ALA A 158 20.96 -0.33 -3.01
N TYR A 159 20.85 0.55 -2.00
CA TYR A 159 21.95 0.77 -1.04
C TYR A 159 22.21 -0.45 -0.15
N GLN A 160 21.17 -1.22 0.18
CA GLN A 160 21.35 -2.48 0.90
C GLN A 160 22.18 -3.47 0.08
N ARG A 161 21.86 -3.65 -1.22
CA ARG A 161 22.65 -4.51 -2.12
C ARG A 161 24.09 -4.01 -2.25
N ALA A 162 24.28 -2.71 -2.43
CA ALA A 162 25.61 -2.10 -2.52
C ALA A 162 26.42 -2.29 -1.22
N SER A 163 25.80 -2.13 -0.06
CA SER A 163 26.43 -2.35 1.25
C SER A 163 26.87 -3.81 1.46
N THR A 164 26.07 -4.77 0.97
CA THR A 164 26.43 -6.20 1.02
C THR A 164 27.63 -6.50 0.13
N LEU A 165 27.72 -5.86 -1.05
CA LEU A 165 28.85 -6.05 -1.97
C LEU A 165 30.12 -5.31 -1.54
N GLN A 166 30.00 -4.20 -0.80
CA GLN A 166 31.08 -3.35 -0.32
C GLN A 166 30.93 -3.02 1.17
N PRO A 167 31.11 -3.98 2.09
CA PRO A 167 30.78 -3.80 3.51
C PRO A 167 31.65 -2.75 4.22
N THR A 168 32.82 -2.42 3.69
CA THR A 168 33.72 -1.40 4.24
C THR A 168 33.47 0.01 3.69
N ASN A 169 32.56 0.17 2.72
CA ASN A 169 32.26 1.45 2.10
C ASN A 169 31.34 2.29 3.02
N ARG A 170 31.95 3.17 3.83
CA ARG A 170 31.24 4.04 4.78
C ARG A 170 30.22 4.97 4.09
N ALA A 171 30.51 5.43 2.87
CA ALA A 171 29.60 6.31 2.14
C ALA A 171 28.29 5.58 1.81
N VAL A 172 28.35 4.33 1.38
CA VAL A 172 27.16 3.50 1.10
C VAL A 172 26.40 3.21 2.40
N SER A 173 27.10 2.87 3.48
CA SER A 173 26.48 2.60 4.78
C SER A 173 25.72 3.83 5.32
N ASN A 174 26.28 5.03 5.16
CA ASN A 174 25.61 6.27 5.56
C ASN A 174 24.36 6.54 4.72
N LYS A 175 24.43 6.35 3.40
CA LYS A 175 23.27 6.52 2.51
C LYS A 175 22.15 5.53 2.86
N LEU A 176 22.49 4.27 3.14
CA LEU A 176 21.53 3.26 3.58
C LEU A 176 20.86 3.65 4.90
N ALA A 177 21.62 4.14 5.87
CA ALA A 177 21.08 4.57 7.15
C ALA A 177 20.09 5.73 6.97
N LEU A 178 20.43 6.74 6.19
CA LEU A 178 19.57 7.89 5.90
C LEU A 178 18.28 7.48 5.16
N THR A 179 18.40 6.66 4.11
CA THR A 179 17.21 6.19 3.38
C THR A 179 16.28 5.37 4.26
N ARG A 180 16.79 4.50 5.11
CA ARG A 180 15.99 3.72 6.07
C ARG A 180 15.27 4.60 7.09
N GLU A 181 15.94 5.63 7.59
CA GLU A 181 15.33 6.61 8.48
C GLU A 181 14.16 7.32 7.78
N MET A 182 14.34 7.77 6.53
CA MET A 182 13.29 8.41 5.76
C MET A 182 12.11 7.47 5.49
N VAL A 183 12.37 6.21 5.08
CA VAL A 183 11.32 5.19 4.90
C VAL A 183 10.53 4.98 6.20
N THR A 184 11.21 4.95 7.36
CA THR A 184 10.53 4.79 8.64
C THR A 184 9.65 6.00 8.97
N LYS A 185 10.14 7.22 8.71
CA LYS A 185 9.38 8.47 8.94
C LYS A 185 8.17 8.60 8.00
N ALA A 186 8.33 8.24 6.73
CA ALA A 186 7.22 8.23 5.75
C ALA A 186 6.08 7.28 6.15
N ARG A 187 6.40 6.20 6.87
CA ARG A 187 5.43 5.22 7.36
C ARG A 187 4.69 5.61 8.65
N THR A 188 5.14 6.65 9.33
CA THR A 188 4.50 7.10 10.60
C THR A 188 3.30 7.98 10.25
N PRO A 189 2.05 7.62 10.65
CA PRO A 189 0.89 8.48 10.46
C PRO A 189 1.10 9.83 11.16
N ARG A 190 0.71 10.91 10.49
CA ARG A 190 0.65 12.25 11.10
C ARG A 190 -0.55 12.39 12.01
#